data_3ab649a5ea171041abb2cc111b766026
#
_entry.id   3ab649a5ea171041abb2cc111b766026
#
_cell.length_a   1.000
_cell.length_b   1.000
_cell.length_c   1.000
_cell.angle_alpha   90.00
_cell.angle_beta   90.00
_cell.angle_gamma   90.00
#
_symmetry.space_group_name_H-M   'P 1'
#
loop_
_entity.id
_entity.type
_entity.pdbx_description
1 polymer ?
#
loop_
_entity_poly.entity_id
_entity_poly.type
_entity_poly.pdbx_seq_one_letter_code
_entity_poly.pdbx_strand_id
1 'polypeptide(L)'
;MNVLFLTLLDLENLNDTGIYHDFVNELHFKGHTVTVVSASEKRKGGKTKLIKSNGIDVLKVRINDITKTSFIKKGVNTLLIEKFYSKAIKKYLSDRAYDLIIYTTPPITFNNLISNLKKKYNAKTYLLLKDIFPQNAIDLELFKKNSPIYQLFRRKEKKLYKISDYIGGMSKANIDYIKNHNKISAKTQIIRNAMYEQDFVIAEEERKQLIEKIGIDPSKKIFLYGGNLGIPQGVDYIKAVMSRFHEIENSQLLIIGNGTHYNDIKSHAEKLNNKDIKVLSILPKNEYDKVIALSDIGLIFLDHRFTIPNYPSRLTSLLNAGKPILAATDKNSDIKDDIILNGSGLWNESNNIDEFIQNANMMLKSEDFEKFKENAYQLYNKEFRIEKNIDKLLEMVAN
;
A
#
# COMPACT_ATOMS: atom_id res chain seq x y z
N MET A 1 10.70 -6.39 -24.13
CA MET A 1 11.69 -6.78 -23.11
C MET A 1 11.18 -8.00 -22.33
N ASN A 2 12.11 -8.82 -21.86
CA ASN A 2 11.82 -9.87 -20.89
C ASN A 2 11.99 -9.29 -19.48
N VAL A 3 10.92 -9.24 -18.71
CA VAL A 3 10.86 -8.59 -17.39
C VAL A 3 10.71 -9.63 -16.30
N LEU A 4 11.57 -9.58 -15.29
CA LEU A 4 11.45 -10.37 -14.07
C LEU A 4 10.94 -9.47 -12.93
N PHE A 5 9.76 -9.75 -12.41
CA PHE A 5 9.14 -8.99 -11.31
C PHE A 5 9.18 -9.79 -10.00
N LEU A 6 9.83 -9.26 -8.96
CA LEU A 6 9.95 -9.91 -7.65
C LEU A 6 9.21 -9.14 -6.56
N THR A 7 8.34 -9.82 -5.82
CA THR A 7 7.58 -9.23 -4.72
C THR A 7 7.32 -10.24 -3.60
N LEU A 8 7.03 -9.77 -2.39
CA LEU A 8 6.53 -10.62 -1.29
C LEU A 8 5.01 -10.79 -1.30
N LEU A 9 4.30 -10.01 -2.10
CA LEU A 9 2.86 -10.18 -2.22
C LEU A 9 2.55 -11.52 -2.90
N ASP A 10 1.51 -12.19 -2.45
CA ASP A 10 1.04 -13.44 -3.05
C ASP A 10 0.19 -13.11 -4.29
N LEU A 11 0.79 -13.24 -5.47
CA LEU A 11 0.17 -12.96 -6.77
C LEU A 11 -0.11 -14.29 -7.49
N GLU A 12 -1.06 -15.10 -7.01
CA GLU A 12 -1.42 -16.36 -7.67
C GLU A 12 -2.39 -16.14 -8.83
N ASN A 13 -3.41 -15.31 -8.62
CA ASN A 13 -4.41 -15.02 -9.63
C ASN A 13 -4.23 -13.58 -10.16
N LEU A 14 -3.68 -13.42 -11.35
CA LEU A 14 -3.45 -12.11 -11.96
C LEU A 14 -4.71 -11.51 -12.62
N ASN A 15 -5.85 -12.22 -12.60
CA ASN A 15 -7.14 -11.63 -12.96
C ASN A 15 -7.76 -10.79 -11.82
N ASP A 16 -7.23 -10.93 -10.59
CA ASP A 16 -7.61 -10.06 -9.49
C ASP A 16 -7.11 -8.64 -9.75
N THR A 17 -7.78 -7.65 -9.17
CA THR A 17 -7.38 -6.24 -9.27
C THR A 17 -6.54 -5.81 -8.07
N GLY A 18 -5.61 -4.90 -8.30
CA GLY A 18 -4.77 -4.34 -7.26
C GLY A 18 -3.42 -3.86 -7.80
N ILE A 19 -2.74 -3.02 -7.04
CA ILE A 19 -1.54 -2.27 -7.47
C ILE A 19 -0.50 -3.14 -8.20
N TYR A 20 -0.19 -4.33 -7.69
CA TYR A 20 0.81 -5.19 -8.34
C TYR A 20 0.22 -6.10 -9.41
N HIS A 21 -1.07 -6.48 -9.31
CA HIS A 21 -1.78 -7.18 -10.37
C HIS A 21 -1.83 -6.30 -11.62
N ASP A 22 -2.32 -5.09 -11.46
CA ASP A 22 -2.45 -4.11 -12.53
C ASP A 22 -1.07 -3.72 -13.10
N PHE A 23 -0.06 -3.60 -12.23
CA PHE A 23 1.31 -3.28 -12.64
C PHE A 23 1.91 -4.34 -13.57
N VAL A 24 1.79 -5.62 -13.23
CA VAL A 24 2.36 -6.69 -14.07
C VAL A 24 1.51 -6.96 -15.31
N ASN A 25 0.19 -6.80 -15.21
CA ASN A 25 -0.71 -6.91 -16.34
C ASN A 25 -0.46 -5.80 -17.37
N GLU A 26 -0.28 -4.54 -16.92
CA GLU A 26 0.00 -3.44 -17.84
C GLU A 26 1.33 -3.60 -18.57
N LEU A 27 2.39 -4.08 -17.90
CA LEU A 27 3.64 -4.43 -18.57
C LEU A 27 3.42 -5.50 -19.64
N HIS A 28 2.59 -6.51 -19.34
CA HIS A 28 2.26 -7.56 -20.29
C HIS A 28 1.44 -7.03 -21.48
N PHE A 29 0.42 -6.21 -21.25
CA PHE A 29 -0.41 -5.60 -22.28
C PHE A 29 0.38 -4.68 -23.22
N LYS A 30 1.44 -4.05 -22.70
CA LYS A 30 2.39 -3.26 -23.52
C LYS A 30 3.38 -4.13 -24.32
N GLY A 31 3.17 -5.45 -24.38
CA GLY A 31 3.95 -6.37 -25.23
C GLY A 31 5.25 -6.85 -24.57
N HIS A 32 5.41 -6.74 -23.25
CA HIS A 32 6.57 -7.30 -22.57
C HIS A 32 6.29 -8.75 -22.11
N THR A 33 7.32 -9.60 -22.17
CA THR A 33 7.26 -10.94 -21.58
C THR A 33 7.54 -10.85 -20.09
N VAL A 34 6.51 -10.98 -19.27
CA VAL A 34 6.63 -10.82 -17.79
C VAL A 34 6.71 -12.19 -17.12
N THR A 35 7.65 -12.35 -16.20
CA THR A 35 7.72 -13.45 -15.24
C THR A 35 7.63 -12.88 -13.83
N VAL A 36 6.65 -13.32 -13.07
CA VAL A 36 6.45 -12.89 -11.67
C VAL A 36 7.06 -13.92 -10.73
N VAL A 37 7.77 -13.48 -9.70
CA VAL A 37 8.21 -14.30 -8.57
C VAL A 37 7.58 -13.75 -7.30
N SER A 38 6.61 -14.49 -6.77
CA SER A 38 5.79 -14.09 -5.62
C SER A 38 5.98 -15.02 -4.43
N ALA A 39 5.70 -14.55 -3.21
CA ALA A 39 5.78 -15.35 -2.00
C ALA A 39 4.46 -16.07 -1.69
N SER A 40 4.57 -17.26 -1.10
CA SER A 40 3.46 -17.91 -0.40
C SER A 40 3.96 -18.39 0.97
N GLU A 41 3.35 -17.90 2.05
CA GLU A 41 3.74 -18.28 3.40
C GLU A 41 3.39 -19.75 3.69
N LYS A 42 4.25 -20.43 4.47
CA LYS A 42 4.11 -21.85 4.83
C LYS A 42 2.72 -22.17 5.41
N ARG A 43 2.17 -21.28 6.23
CA ARG A 43 0.84 -21.45 6.87
C ARG A 43 -0.33 -21.48 5.88
N LYS A 44 -0.16 -20.95 4.67
CA LYS A 44 -1.17 -20.99 3.60
C LYS A 44 -1.22 -22.34 2.89
N GLY A 45 -0.32 -23.27 3.23
CA GLY A 45 -0.15 -24.52 2.51
C GLY A 45 0.58 -24.34 1.18
N GLY A 46 0.56 -25.36 0.34
CA GLY A 46 1.14 -25.32 -0.99
C GLY A 46 2.65 -25.55 -1.05
N LYS A 47 3.14 -25.74 -2.27
CA LYS A 47 4.55 -25.97 -2.60
C LYS A 47 5.04 -24.88 -3.52
N THR A 48 6.36 -24.70 -3.62
CA THR A 48 6.95 -23.88 -4.69
C THR A 48 6.58 -24.48 -6.04
N LYS A 49 5.93 -23.68 -6.88
CA LYS A 49 5.41 -24.10 -8.21
C LYS A 49 5.50 -22.96 -9.22
N LEU A 50 5.68 -23.29 -10.47
CA LEU A 50 5.50 -22.38 -11.60
C LEU A 50 4.10 -22.62 -12.18
N ILE A 51 3.34 -21.57 -12.34
CA ILE A 51 1.98 -21.58 -12.91
C ILE A 51 1.85 -20.50 -13.96
N LYS A 52 0.80 -20.54 -14.77
CA LYS A 52 0.44 -19.48 -15.69
C LYS A 52 -0.86 -18.82 -15.24
N SER A 53 -0.90 -17.49 -15.21
CA SER A 53 -2.07 -16.69 -14.85
C SER A 53 -2.14 -15.48 -15.76
N ASN A 54 -3.26 -15.24 -16.42
CA ASN A 54 -3.46 -14.14 -17.38
C ASN A 54 -2.33 -14.03 -18.44
N GLY A 55 -1.88 -15.17 -18.99
CA GLY A 55 -0.78 -15.19 -19.96
C GLY A 55 0.64 -15.03 -19.37
N ILE A 56 0.76 -14.68 -18.10
CA ILE A 56 2.01 -14.39 -17.38
C ILE A 56 2.46 -15.62 -16.58
N ASP A 57 3.76 -15.91 -16.59
CA ASP A 57 4.33 -16.97 -15.77
C ASP A 57 4.56 -16.48 -14.34
N VAL A 58 4.00 -17.21 -13.37
CA VAL A 58 4.08 -16.88 -11.94
C VAL A 58 4.79 -18.01 -11.18
N LEU A 59 5.99 -17.73 -10.70
CA LEU A 59 6.72 -18.62 -9.80
C LEU A 59 6.34 -18.31 -8.35
N LYS A 60 5.47 -19.13 -7.77
CA LYS A 60 5.12 -19.05 -6.34
C LYS A 60 6.22 -19.70 -5.52
N VAL A 61 6.84 -18.92 -4.66
CA VAL A 61 7.92 -19.39 -3.79
C VAL A 61 7.40 -19.59 -2.38
N ARG A 62 7.42 -20.84 -1.89
CA ARG A 62 7.09 -21.12 -0.49
C ARG A 62 8.18 -20.55 0.41
N ILE A 63 7.79 -19.66 1.32
CA ILE A 63 8.65 -19.06 2.33
C ILE A 63 8.16 -19.40 3.75
N ASN A 64 9.00 -19.19 4.75
CA ASN A 64 8.56 -19.25 6.14
C ASN A 64 7.61 -18.10 6.46
N ASP A 65 6.78 -18.27 7.50
CA ASP A 65 5.80 -17.27 7.90
C ASP A 65 6.49 -15.99 8.40
N ILE A 66 6.13 -14.86 7.80
CA ILE A 66 6.61 -13.51 8.15
C ILE A 66 5.49 -12.62 8.69
N THR A 67 4.24 -13.06 8.52
CA THR A 67 3.06 -12.46 9.13
C THR A 67 2.50 -13.39 10.21
N LYS A 68 1.76 -12.86 11.19
CA LYS A 68 1.18 -13.63 12.30
C LYS A 68 2.21 -14.54 13.02
N THR A 69 3.44 -14.06 13.20
CA THR A 69 4.54 -14.77 13.88
C THR A 69 5.25 -13.84 14.86
N SER A 70 6.02 -14.40 15.80
CA SER A 70 6.75 -13.59 16.77
C SER A 70 7.82 -12.73 16.09
N PHE A 71 8.15 -11.60 16.70
CA PHE A 71 9.07 -10.60 16.14
C PHE A 71 10.46 -11.19 15.79
N ILE A 72 11.03 -12.05 16.65
CA ILE A 72 12.32 -12.70 16.42
C ILE A 72 12.23 -13.64 15.20
N LYS A 73 11.18 -14.50 15.16
CA LYS A 73 10.95 -15.40 14.03
C LYS A 73 10.76 -14.62 12.73
N LYS A 74 10.02 -13.51 12.76
CA LYS A 74 9.84 -12.63 11.61
C LYS A 74 11.19 -12.13 11.08
N GLY A 75 12.07 -11.65 11.95
CA GLY A 75 13.41 -11.18 11.59
C GLY A 75 14.26 -12.26 10.91
N VAL A 76 14.36 -13.44 11.52
CA VAL A 76 15.10 -14.58 10.96
C VAL A 76 14.50 -15.04 9.63
N ASN A 77 13.18 -15.19 9.55
CA ASN A 77 12.49 -15.63 8.35
C ASN A 77 12.66 -14.62 7.21
N THR A 78 12.67 -13.32 7.51
CA THR A 78 12.94 -12.26 6.51
C THR A 78 14.35 -12.40 5.91
N LEU A 79 15.35 -12.75 6.70
CA LEU A 79 16.71 -12.97 6.21
C LEU A 79 16.81 -14.22 5.29
N LEU A 80 15.97 -15.21 5.49
CA LEU A 80 15.94 -16.45 4.69
C LEU A 80 15.20 -16.31 3.35
N ILE A 81 14.40 -15.26 3.14
CA ILE A 81 13.61 -15.05 1.91
C ILE A 81 14.50 -15.13 0.67
N GLU A 82 15.62 -14.40 0.69
CA GLU A 82 16.57 -14.38 -0.43
C GLU A 82 17.04 -15.78 -0.85
N LYS A 83 17.30 -16.66 0.13
CA LYS A 83 17.72 -18.05 -0.13
C LYS A 83 16.62 -18.87 -0.80
N PHE A 84 15.36 -18.72 -0.34
CA PHE A 84 14.23 -19.43 -0.95
C PHE A 84 13.99 -18.99 -2.39
N TYR A 85 14.02 -17.67 -2.65
CA TYR A 85 13.87 -17.11 -3.99
C TYR A 85 15.01 -17.54 -4.92
N SER A 86 16.27 -17.44 -4.47
CA SER A 86 17.43 -17.87 -5.26
C SER A 86 17.34 -19.34 -5.67
N LYS A 87 16.95 -20.23 -4.72
CA LYS A 87 16.78 -21.66 -5.00
C LYS A 87 15.65 -21.92 -5.99
N ALA A 88 14.52 -21.24 -5.84
CA ALA A 88 13.37 -21.41 -6.72
C ALA A 88 13.68 -20.90 -8.14
N ILE A 89 14.24 -19.70 -8.28
CA ILE A 89 14.62 -19.12 -9.58
C ILE A 89 15.63 -20.04 -10.29
N LYS A 90 16.66 -20.53 -9.58
CA LYS A 90 17.64 -21.46 -10.15
C LYS A 90 16.99 -22.75 -10.65
N LYS A 91 15.97 -23.26 -9.94
CA LYS A 91 15.31 -24.53 -10.29
C LYS A 91 14.31 -24.39 -11.45
N TYR A 92 13.53 -23.31 -11.48
CA TYR A 92 12.36 -23.19 -12.36
C TYR A 92 12.55 -22.20 -13.52
N LEU A 93 13.58 -21.32 -13.47
CA LEU A 93 13.80 -20.25 -14.44
C LEU A 93 15.27 -20.21 -14.92
N SER A 94 15.98 -21.35 -14.87
CA SER A 94 17.41 -21.44 -15.22
C SER A 94 17.72 -21.15 -16.67
N ASP A 95 16.80 -21.50 -17.56
CA ASP A 95 16.86 -21.40 -19.02
C ASP A 95 16.38 -20.06 -19.59
N ARG A 96 15.96 -19.15 -18.71
CA ARG A 96 15.44 -17.84 -19.11
C ARG A 96 16.49 -16.74 -19.04
N ALA A 97 16.30 -15.70 -19.85
CA ALA A 97 17.05 -14.46 -19.81
C ALA A 97 16.12 -13.26 -19.62
N TYR A 98 16.60 -12.24 -18.93
CA TYR A 98 15.82 -11.05 -18.59
C TYR A 98 16.61 -9.77 -18.93
N ASP A 99 15.91 -8.78 -19.49
CA ASP A 99 16.45 -7.47 -19.81
C ASP A 99 16.29 -6.50 -18.63
N LEU A 100 15.21 -6.67 -17.87
CA LEU A 100 14.84 -5.81 -16.75
C LEU A 100 14.40 -6.64 -15.54
N ILE A 101 14.96 -6.32 -14.38
CA ILE A 101 14.60 -6.91 -13.09
C ILE A 101 13.95 -5.84 -12.23
N ILE A 102 12.63 -5.96 -12.01
CA ILE A 102 11.87 -5.07 -11.13
C ILE A 102 11.65 -5.79 -9.81
N TYR A 103 11.86 -5.10 -8.70
CA TYR A 103 11.66 -5.66 -7.37
C TYR A 103 11.16 -4.62 -6.37
N THR A 104 10.40 -5.08 -5.39
CA THR A 104 9.70 -4.20 -4.45
C THR A 104 10.34 -4.21 -3.07
N THR A 105 10.18 -3.14 -2.30
CA THR A 105 10.33 -3.15 -0.86
C THR A 105 8.95 -3.21 -0.18
N PRO A 106 8.79 -3.97 0.94
CA PRO A 106 9.68 -5.04 1.40
C PRO A 106 9.78 -6.21 0.42
N PRO A 107 10.85 -7.04 0.48
CA PRO A 107 11.88 -7.07 1.48
C PRO A 107 13.12 -6.29 1.05
N ILE A 108 13.86 -5.74 2.01
CA ILE A 108 15.18 -5.14 1.72
C ILE A 108 16.32 -6.18 1.66
N THR A 109 15.99 -7.46 1.71
CA THR A 109 16.97 -8.56 1.82
C THR A 109 17.37 -9.19 0.50
N PHE A 110 16.87 -8.72 -0.64
CA PHE A 110 17.19 -9.26 -1.97
C PHE A 110 18.55 -8.87 -2.53
N ASN A 111 19.47 -8.37 -1.72
CA ASN A 111 20.73 -7.77 -2.17
C ASN A 111 21.60 -8.68 -3.04
N ASN A 112 21.88 -9.92 -2.58
CA ASN A 112 22.74 -10.82 -3.33
C ASN A 112 21.98 -11.46 -4.50
N LEU A 113 20.69 -11.76 -4.32
CA LEU A 113 19.84 -12.26 -5.37
C LEU A 113 19.84 -11.31 -6.58
N ILE A 114 19.48 -10.05 -6.35
CA ILE A 114 19.41 -9.04 -7.41
C ILE A 114 20.79 -8.80 -8.03
N SER A 115 21.85 -8.68 -7.22
CA SER A 115 23.22 -8.53 -7.73
C SER A 115 23.66 -9.69 -8.62
N ASN A 116 23.31 -10.94 -8.25
CA ASN A 116 23.65 -12.13 -9.02
C ASN A 116 22.85 -12.22 -10.33
N LEU A 117 21.53 -11.92 -10.27
CA LEU A 117 20.68 -11.93 -11.46
C LEU A 117 21.08 -10.81 -12.44
N LYS A 118 21.37 -9.59 -11.93
CA LYS A 118 21.88 -8.48 -12.72
C LYS A 118 23.14 -8.88 -13.49
N LYS A 119 24.12 -9.50 -12.82
CA LYS A 119 25.34 -9.97 -13.46
C LYS A 119 25.09 -11.12 -14.46
N LYS A 120 24.27 -12.10 -14.06
CA LYS A 120 23.98 -13.28 -14.88
C LYS A 120 23.36 -12.90 -16.23
N TYR A 121 22.41 -11.96 -16.20
CA TYR A 121 21.62 -11.61 -17.39
C TYR A 121 22.09 -10.30 -18.05
N ASN A 122 23.06 -9.60 -17.48
CA ASN A 122 23.43 -8.25 -17.89
C ASN A 122 22.20 -7.31 -17.93
N ALA A 123 21.29 -7.51 -16.99
CA ALA A 123 19.99 -6.85 -16.94
C ALA A 123 20.04 -5.51 -16.19
N LYS A 124 19.20 -4.57 -16.59
CA LYS A 124 18.93 -3.36 -15.79
C LYS A 124 18.07 -3.70 -14.57
N THR A 125 18.22 -2.93 -13.50
CA THR A 125 17.52 -3.19 -12.22
C THR A 125 16.70 -1.99 -11.79
N TYR A 126 15.43 -2.23 -11.46
CA TYR A 126 14.48 -1.21 -11.05
C TYR A 126 13.90 -1.54 -9.67
N LEU A 127 14.16 -0.69 -8.68
CA LEU A 127 13.60 -0.80 -7.34
C LEU A 127 12.29 0.00 -7.25
N LEU A 128 11.17 -0.66 -6.98
CA LEU A 128 9.93 -0.02 -6.54
C LEU A 128 9.99 0.16 -5.03
N LEU A 129 10.30 1.37 -4.61
CA LEU A 129 10.44 1.73 -3.19
C LEU A 129 9.04 2.01 -2.60
N LYS A 130 8.48 1.01 -1.92
CA LYS A 130 7.14 1.07 -1.29
C LYS A 130 7.20 1.20 0.23
N ASP A 131 8.40 1.11 0.82
CA ASP A 131 8.61 1.25 2.25
C ASP A 131 10.06 1.64 2.52
N ILE A 132 10.30 2.50 3.51
CA ILE A 132 11.62 2.95 3.95
C ILE A 132 11.94 2.28 5.30
N PHE A 133 12.40 1.05 5.20
CA PHE A 133 12.81 0.23 6.34
C PHE A 133 14.36 0.17 6.39
N PRO A 134 15.01 0.29 7.57
CA PRO A 134 14.46 0.09 8.92
C PRO A 134 14.02 1.36 9.65
N GLN A 135 14.03 2.55 9.03
CA GLN A 135 13.70 3.78 9.74
C GLN A 135 12.26 3.80 10.24
N ASN A 136 11.29 3.30 9.47
CA ASN A 136 9.90 3.18 9.91
C ASN A 136 9.76 2.40 11.24
N ALA A 137 10.61 1.39 11.47
CA ALA A 137 10.58 0.61 12.71
C ALA A 137 11.22 1.36 13.89
N ILE A 138 12.15 2.29 13.63
CA ILE A 138 12.68 3.20 14.64
C ILE A 138 11.63 4.22 15.05
N ASP A 139 10.96 4.83 14.09
CA ASP A 139 9.94 5.85 14.33
C ASP A 139 8.79 5.30 15.20
N LEU A 140 8.46 4.03 15.01
CA LEU A 140 7.45 3.31 15.80
C LEU A 140 8.00 2.62 17.04
N GLU A 141 9.24 2.90 17.43
CA GLU A 141 9.91 2.36 18.63
C GLU A 141 10.04 0.82 18.67
N LEU A 142 9.92 0.15 17.51
CA LEU A 142 10.09 -1.30 17.38
C LEU A 142 11.56 -1.71 17.47
N PHE A 143 12.49 -0.81 17.13
CA PHE A 143 13.93 -0.97 17.24
C PHE A 143 14.56 0.24 17.90
N LYS A 144 15.69 0.03 18.59
CA LYS A 144 16.57 1.13 18.99
C LYS A 144 17.53 1.46 17.85
N LYS A 145 17.72 2.75 17.53
CA LYS A 145 18.53 3.26 16.41
C LYS A 145 19.97 2.69 16.38
N ASN A 146 20.58 2.43 17.51
CA ASN A 146 21.95 1.91 17.60
C ASN A 146 22.00 0.39 17.82
N SER A 147 20.89 -0.31 17.70
CA SER A 147 20.87 -1.76 17.89
C SER A 147 21.58 -2.49 16.73
N PRO A 148 22.22 -3.66 17.01
CA PRO A 148 22.85 -4.47 15.96
C PRO A 148 21.91 -4.86 14.83
N ILE A 149 20.63 -5.12 15.16
CA ILE A 149 19.60 -5.47 14.18
C ILE A 149 19.28 -4.29 13.25
N TYR A 150 19.19 -3.06 13.78
CA TYR A 150 19.03 -1.87 12.96
C TYR A 150 20.21 -1.69 12.00
N GLN A 151 21.45 -1.80 12.51
CA GLN A 151 22.65 -1.65 11.68
C GLN A 151 22.73 -2.71 10.59
N LEU A 152 22.34 -3.95 10.86
CA LEU A 152 22.26 -5.01 9.86
C LEU A 152 21.29 -4.65 8.73
N PHE A 153 20.05 -4.26 9.06
CA PHE A 153 19.05 -3.92 8.08
C PHE A 153 19.41 -2.61 7.34
N ARG A 154 19.97 -1.64 8.02
CA ARG A 154 20.43 -0.39 7.39
C ARG A 154 21.54 -0.63 6.35
N ARG A 155 22.47 -1.57 6.62
CA ARG A 155 23.49 -1.98 5.63
C ARG A 155 22.84 -2.66 4.41
N LYS A 156 21.83 -3.51 4.63
CA LYS A 156 21.09 -4.16 3.55
C LYS A 156 20.32 -3.15 2.69
N GLU A 157 19.64 -2.22 3.30
CA GLU A 157 18.96 -1.12 2.61
C GLU A 157 19.92 -0.31 1.73
N LYS A 158 21.03 0.18 2.30
CA LYS A 158 22.07 0.91 1.53
C LYS A 158 22.61 0.09 0.36
N LYS A 159 22.83 -1.22 0.57
CA LYS A 159 23.29 -2.11 -0.50
C LYS A 159 22.23 -2.26 -1.59
N LEU A 160 20.95 -2.34 -1.22
CA LEU A 160 19.85 -2.44 -2.18
C LEU A 160 19.79 -1.20 -3.08
N TYR A 161 19.88 -0.01 -2.50
CA TYR A 161 19.96 1.23 -3.28
C TYR A 161 21.17 1.26 -4.22
N LYS A 162 22.35 0.82 -3.75
CA LYS A 162 23.59 0.83 -4.53
C LYS A 162 23.55 -0.08 -5.76
N ILE A 163 22.84 -1.22 -5.70
CA ILE A 163 22.77 -2.18 -6.82
C ILE A 163 21.69 -1.81 -7.84
N SER A 164 20.77 -0.91 -7.48
CA SER A 164 19.68 -0.45 -8.35
C SER A 164 20.23 0.52 -9.40
N ASP A 165 19.84 0.35 -10.66
CA ASP A 165 20.06 1.34 -11.72
C ASP A 165 19.01 2.43 -11.67
N TYR A 166 17.79 2.05 -11.30
CA TYR A 166 16.62 2.91 -11.18
C TYR A 166 15.91 2.71 -9.85
N ILE A 167 15.34 3.78 -9.29
CA ILE A 167 14.52 3.75 -8.08
C ILE A 167 13.25 4.56 -8.33
N GLY A 168 12.10 3.91 -8.26
CA GLY A 168 10.77 4.54 -8.26
C GLY A 168 10.26 4.69 -6.84
N GLY A 169 10.14 5.92 -6.34
CA GLY A 169 9.47 6.24 -5.08
C GLY A 169 8.00 6.57 -5.30
N MET A 170 7.19 6.47 -4.27
CA MET A 170 5.75 6.73 -4.37
C MET A 170 5.41 8.22 -4.47
N SER A 171 6.31 9.08 -3.98
CA SER A 171 6.12 10.52 -3.96
C SER A 171 7.44 11.28 -4.02
N LYS A 172 7.37 12.59 -4.17
CA LYS A 172 8.55 13.45 -4.15
C LYS A 172 9.28 13.36 -2.81
N ALA A 173 8.56 13.40 -1.70
CA ALA A 173 9.14 13.29 -0.37
C ALA A 173 9.87 11.96 -0.16
N ASN A 174 9.38 10.82 -0.71
CA ASN A 174 10.11 9.55 -0.67
C ASN A 174 11.48 9.67 -1.36
N ILE A 175 11.52 10.25 -2.56
CA ILE A 175 12.76 10.42 -3.33
C ILE A 175 13.73 11.36 -2.62
N ASP A 176 13.24 12.49 -2.15
CA ASP A 176 14.04 13.47 -1.42
C ASP A 176 14.61 12.86 -0.13
N TYR A 177 13.79 12.10 0.61
CA TYR A 177 14.25 11.43 1.82
C TYR A 177 15.42 10.47 1.55
N ILE A 178 15.29 9.58 0.58
CA ILE A 178 16.36 8.61 0.32
C ILE A 178 17.63 9.29 -0.20
N LYS A 179 17.52 10.35 -1.00
CA LYS A 179 18.67 11.14 -1.46
C LYS A 179 19.38 11.86 -0.32
N ASN A 180 18.64 12.46 0.59
CA ASN A 180 19.19 13.19 1.74
C ASN A 180 19.88 12.28 2.77
N HIS A 181 19.43 11.01 2.88
CA HIS A 181 19.93 10.06 3.88
C HIS A 181 20.86 8.98 3.31
N ASN A 182 21.09 8.97 1.98
CA ASN A 182 21.92 7.98 1.32
C ASN A 182 22.68 8.59 0.13
N LYS A 183 23.82 7.99 -0.21
CA LYS A 183 24.48 8.24 -1.50
C LYS A 183 23.77 7.42 -2.57
N ILE A 184 22.88 8.03 -3.32
CA ILE A 184 22.10 7.40 -4.39
C ILE A 184 22.76 7.73 -5.73
N SER A 185 23.22 6.70 -6.45
CA SER A 185 23.72 6.81 -7.83
C SER A 185 22.67 6.42 -8.88
N ALA A 186 21.60 5.75 -8.45
CA ALA A 186 20.50 5.35 -9.32
C ALA A 186 19.75 6.57 -9.87
N LYS A 187 19.27 6.47 -11.12
CA LYS A 187 18.26 7.42 -11.61
C LYS A 187 16.96 7.25 -10.79
N THR A 188 16.31 8.34 -10.42
CA THR A 188 15.12 8.31 -9.55
C THR A 188 13.92 8.97 -10.20
N GLN A 189 12.73 8.43 -9.99
CA GLN A 189 11.46 9.03 -10.43
C GLN A 189 10.31 8.71 -9.49
N ILE A 190 9.19 9.40 -9.66
CA ILE A 190 7.95 9.12 -8.92
C ILE A 190 7.15 8.08 -9.69
N ILE A 191 6.91 6.92 -9.04
CA ILE A 191 5.99 5.85 -9.50
C ILE A 191 4.99 5.60 -8.40
N ARG A 192 3.78 6.12 -8.58
CA ARG A 192 2.69 6.04 -7.61
C ARG A 192 2.24 4.59 -7.35
N ASN A 193 1.48 4.38 -6.30
CA ASN A 193 0.67 3.19 -6.12
C ASN A 193 -0.53 3.28 -7.07
N ALA A 194 -0.31 2.96 -8.33
CA ALA A 194 -1.28 3.13 -9.40
C ALA A 194 -2.10 1.85 -9.66
N MET A 195 -3.30 1.99 -10.21
CA MET A 195 -4.16 0.89 -10.61
C MET A 195 -4.99 1.28 -11.83
N TYR A 196 -5.66 0.29 -12.45
CA TYR A 196 -6.63 0.56 -13.50
C TYR A 196 -7.83 1.32 -12.96
N GLU A 197 -8.44 2.11 -13.82
CA GLU A 197 -9.75 2.67 -13.55
C GLU A 197 -10.76 1.56 -13.29
N GLN A 198 -11.55 1.72 -12.25
CA GLN A 198 -12.58 0.78 -11.86
C GLN A 198 -13.94 1.48 -11.84
N ASP A 199 -14.97 0.76 -12.19
CA ASP A 199 -16.33 1.23 -12.04
C ASP A 199 -16.83 0.92 -10.64
N PHE A 200 -17.08 1.96 -9.85
CA PHE A 200 -17.61 1.85 -8.49
C PHE A 200 -19.14 2.03 -8.48
N VAL A 201 -19.83 1.48 -9.47
CA VAL A 201 -21.29 1.45 -9.49
C VAL A 201 -21.80 0.25 -8.71
N ILE A 202 -22.86 0.47 -7.93
CA ILE A 202 -23.57 -0.56 -7.20
C ILE A 202 -25.06 -0.50 -7.57
N ALA A 203 -25.65 -1.64 -7.96
CA ALA A 203 -27.06 -1.73 -8.26
C ALA A 203 -27.90 -1.44 -7.00
N GLU A 204 -29.05 -0.81 -7.15
CA GLU A 204 -29.88 -0.35 -6.02
C GLU A 204 -30.26 -1.51 -5.08
N GLU A 205 -30.56 -2.68 -5.63
CA GLU A 205 -30.88 -3.86 -4.82
C GLU A 205 -29.68 -4.37 -4.02
N GLU A 206 -28.50 -4.43 -4.65
CA GLU A 206 -27.26 -4.79 -3.95
C GLU A 206 -26.87 -3.75 -2.88
N ARG A 207 -27.16 -2.47 -3.15
CA ARG A 207 -26.96 -1.37 -2.22
C ARG A 207 -27.78 -1.58 -0.94
N LYS A 208 -29.08 -1.89 -1.08
CA LYS A 208 -29.98 -2.17 0.06
C LYS A 208 -29.50 -3.37 0.87
N GLN A 209 -29.19 -4.48 0.21
CA GLN A 209 -28.69 -5.69 0.86
C GLN A 209 -27.38 -5.44 1.63
N LEU A 210 -26.47 -4.66 1.06
CA LEU A 210 -25.20 -4.35 1.70
C LEU A 210 -25.39 -3.42 2.91
N ILE A 211 -26.26 -2.43 2.81
CA ILE A 211 -26.63 -1.52 3.92
C ILE A 211 -27.20 -2.34 5.09
N GLU A 212 -28.14 -3.25 4.82
CA GLU A 212 -28.73 -4.12 5.84
C GLU A 212 -27.66 -5.07 6.45
N LYS A 213 -26.86 -5.72 5.61
CA LYS A 213 -25.81 -6.65 6.03
C LYS A 213 -24.79 -5.99 6.97
N ILE A 214 -24.39 -4.74 6.69
CA ILE A 214 -23.43 -3.99 7.49
C ILE A 214 -24.10 -3.32 8.69
N GLY A 215 -25.40 -3.07 8.61
CA GLY A 215 -26.17 -2.38 9.64
C GLY A 215 -25.86 -0.89 9.72
N ILE A 216 -25.71 -0.23 8.56
CA ILE A 216 -25.50 1.21 8.45
C ILE A 216 -26.83 1.94 8.22
N ASP A 217 -26.89 3.19 8.62
CA ASP A 217 -28.06 4.07 8.41
C ASP A 217 -27.89 4.82 7.07
N PRO A 218 -28.75 4.57 6.06
CA PRO A 218 -28.60 5.19 4.75
C PRO A 218 -28.84 6.72 4.74
N SER A 219 -29.42 7.27 5.81
CA SER A 219 -29.65 8.72 5.95
C SER A 219 -28.41 9.48 6.43
N LYS A 220 -27.39 8.76 6.93
CA LYS A 220 -26.16 9.34 7.48
C LYS A 220 -25.01 9.27 6.50
N LYS A 221 -24.10 10.25 6.59
CA LYS A 221 -22.85 10.27 5.82
C LYS A 221 -21.86 9.24 6.33
N ILE A 222 -21.25 8.47 5.42
CA ILE A 222 -20.36 7.36 5.75
C ILE A 222 -18.90 7.80 5.60
N PHE A 223 -18.18 7.82 6.74
CA PHE A 223 -16.73 7.93 6.79
C PHE A 223 -16.13 6.54 6.77
N LEU A 224 -15.36 6.21 5.72
CA LEU A 224 -14.79 4.88 5.52
C LEU A 224 -13.29 4.85 5.77
N TYR A 225 -12.85 4.05 6.71
CA TYR A 225 -11.47 3.60 6.81
C TYR A 225 -11.37 2.13 6.41
N GLY A 226 -10.50 1.80 5.46
CA GLY A 226 -10.24 0.43 5.04
C GLY A 226 -8.77 0.07 5.01
N GLY A 227 -8.40 -1.07 5.57
CA GLY A 227 -7.04 -1.58 5.47
C GLY A 227 -6.44 -2.19 6.73
N ASN A 228 -5.11 -2.14 6.84
CA ASN A 228 -4.41 -2.68 8.00
C ASN A 228 -4.74 -1.88 9.27
N LEU A 229 -4.94 -2.58 10.38
CA LEU A 229 -5.18 -2.03 11.71
C LEU A 229 -4.00 -2.39 12.62
N GLY A 230 -2.96 -1.58 12.54
CA GLY A 230 -1.71 -1.78 13.27
C GLY A 230 -1.05 -0.46 13.66
N ILE A 231 0.05 -0.55 14.42
CA ILE A 231 0.79 0.62 14.94
C ILE A 231 1.04 1.69 13.86
N PRO A 232 1.45 1.36 12.62
CA PRO A 232 1.71 2.37 11.60
C PRO A 232 0.53 3.29 11.25
N GLN A 233 -0.67 2.92 11.64
CA GLN A 233 -1.89 3.68 11.38
C GLN A 233 -2.31 4.59 12.54
N GLY A 234 -1.51 4.67 13.62
CA GLY A 234 -1.85 5.49 14.78
C GLY A 234 -3.07 4.94 15.53
N VAL A 235 -2.98 3.73 16.08
CA VAL A 235 -4.11 3.03 16.73
C VAL A 235 -4.76 3.87 17.81
N ASP A 236 -3.98 4.58 18.63
CA ASP A 236 -4.51 5.43 19.70
C ASP A 236 -5.26 6.63 19.14
N TYR A 237 -4.79 7.17 18.01
CA TYR A 237 -5.50 8.24 17.31
C TYR A 237 -6.83 7.75 16.72
N ILE A 238 -6.85 6.56 16.10
CA ILE A 238 -8.10 5.95 15.61
C ILE A 238 -9.11 5.81 16.75
N LYS A 239 -8.68 5.34 17.93
CA LYS A 239 -9.54 5.24 19.12
C LYS A 239 -10.01 6.61 19.61
N ALA A 240 -9.17 7.63 19.56
CA ALA A 240 -9.56 9.00 19.90
C ALA A 240 -10.63 9.53 18.95
N VAL A 241 -10.48 9.29 17.63
CA VAL A 241 -11.51 9.61 16.62
C VAL A 241 -12.82 8.91 16.95
N MET A 242 -12.77 7.61 17.26
CA MET A 242 -13.97 6.83 17.62
C MET A 242 -14.67 7.41 18.85
N SER A 243 -13.91 7.76 19.89
CA SER A 243 -14.46 8.28 21.15
C SER A 243 -15.16 9.62 20.99
N ARG A 244 -14.73 10.44 20.04
CA ARG A 244 -15.27 11.76 19.76
C ARG A 244 -16.10 11.83 18.48
N PHE A 245 -16.38 10.68 17.83
CA PHE A 245 -17.09 10.65 16.56
C PHE A 245 -18.52 11.20 16.67
N HIS A 246 -19.12 11.16 17.86
CA HIS A 246 -20.44 11.77 18.13
C HIS A 246 -20.49 13.29 17.92
N GLU A 247 -19.34 13.96 17.83
CA GLU A 247 -19.23 15.39 17.54
C GLU A 247 -19.29 15.71 16.02
N ILE A 248 -19.29 14.69 15.16
CA ILE A 248 -19.45 14.82 13.70
C ILE A 248 -20.93 14.60 13.37
N GLU A 249 -21.58 15.65 12.92
CA GLU A 249 -23.03 15.69 12.73
C GLU A 249 -23.49 14.74 11.63
N ASN A 250 -24.64 14.09 11.84
CA ASN A 250 -25.35 13.25 10.88
C ASN A 250 -24.43 12.27 10.10
N SER A 251 -23.53 11.59 10.81
CA SER A 251 -22.52 10.74 10.21
C SER A 251 -22.36 9.40 10.93
N GLN A 252 -21.71 8.47 10.26
CA GLN A 252 -21.32 7.18 10.80
C GLN A 252 -19.92 6.79 10.34
N LEU A 253 -19.19 6.08 11.21
CA LEU A 253 -17.82 5.62 11.00
C LEU A 253 -17.80 4.13 10.69
N LEU A 254 -17.30 3.79 9.53
CA LEU A 254 -17.11 2.40 9.11
C LEU A 254 -15.61 2.08 9.02
N ILE A 255 -15.14 1.20 9.87
CA ILE A 255 -13.76 0.72 9.91
C ILE A 255 -13.75 -0.73 9.43
N ILE A 256 -13.08 -1.01 8.31
CA ILE A 256 -12.99 -2.35 7.73
C ILE A 256 -11.52 -2.76 7.60
N GLY A 257 -11.13 -3.88 8.22
CA GLY A 257 -9.77 -4.32 8.07
C GLY A 257 -9.36 -5.46 8.97
N ASN A 258 -8.06 -5.69 8.97
CA ASN A 258 -7.42 -6.68 9.81
C ASN A 258 -6.03 -6.17 10.22
N GLY A 259 -5.49 -6.70 11.28
CA GLY A 259 -4.17 -6.28 11.75
C GLY A 259 -3.93 -6.69 13.19
N THR A 260 -2.74 -6.35 13.71
CA THR A 260 -2.33 -6.72 15.06
C THR A 260 -3.20 -6.08 16.15
N HIS A 261 -3.90 -4.98 15.85
CA HIS A 261 -4.76 -4.24 16.79
C HIS A 261 -6.25 -4.27 16.42
N TYR A 262 -6.65 -5.17 15.50
CA TYR A 262 -8.07 -5.30 15.13
C TYR A 262 -8.96 -5.54 16.34
N ASN A 263 -8.63 -6.53 17.19
CA ASN A 263 -9.43 -6.86 18.36
C ASN A 263 -9.48 -5.72 19.40
N ASP A 264 -8.38 -4.98 19.55
CA ASP A 264 -8.29 -3.84 20.44
C ASP A 264 -9.21 -2.69 19.97
N ILE A 265 -9.18 -2.36 18.68
CA ILE A 265 -10.07 -1.34 18.07
C ILE A 265 -11.52 -1.79 18.15
N LYS A 266 -11.82 -3.06 17.86
CA LYS A 266 -13.16 -3.61 17.94
C LYS A 266 -13.72 -3.56 19.38
N SER A 267 -12.93 -3.98 20.36
CA SER A 267 -13.33 -3.91 21.77
C SER A 267 -13.53 -2.47 22.25
N HIS A 268 -12.77 -1.51 21.70
CA HIS A 268 -12.99 -0.10 21.99
C HIS A 268 -14.33 0.39 21.44
N ALA A 269 -14.68 0.04 20.19
CA ALA A 269 -16.00 0.34 19.61
C ALA A 269 -17.15 -0.21 20.45
N GLU A 270 -17.04 -1.48 20.88
CA GLU A 270 -18.03 -2.15 21.71
C GLU A 270 -18.23 -1.43 23.05
N LYS A 271 -17.15 -0.98 23.69
CA LYS A 271 -17.22 -0.21 24.95
C LYS A 271 -17.86 1.16 24.79
N LEU A 272 -17.66 1.82 23.66
CA LEU A 272 -18.30 3.11 23.37
C LEU A 272 -19.81 2.98 23.22
N ASN A 273 -20.31 1.80 22.88
CA ASN A 273 -21.72 1.52 22.64
C ASN A 273 -22.41 2.55 21.72
N ASN A 274 -21.67 3.05 20.73
CA ASN A 274 -22.15 4.02 19.76
C ASN A 274 -22.59 3.27 18.49
N LYS A 275 -23.91 3.32 18.18
CA LYS A 275 -24.51 2.64 17.01
C LYS A 275 -23.95 3.15 15.68
N ASP A 276 -23.40 4.36 15.65
CA ASP A 276 -22.86 4.99 14.46
C ASP A 276 -21.37 4.61 14.18
N ILE A 277 -20.81 3.72 14.99
CA ILE A 277 -19.46 3.20 14.77
C ILE A 277 -19.51 1.71 14.49
N LYS A 278 -19.03 1.30 13.32
CA LYS A 278 -18.95 -0.10 12.92
C LYS A 278 -17.50 -0.51 12.65
N VAL A 279 -17.09 -1.63 13.26
CA VAL A 279 -15.76 -2.22 13.03
C VAL A 279 -15.94 -3.63 12.50
N LEU A 280 -15.58 -3.83 11.24
CA LEU A 280 -15.72 -5.09 10.52
C LEU A 280 -14.35 -5.70 10.19
N SER A 281 -14.31 -7.02 10.11
CA SER A 281 -13.14 -7.73 9.58
C SER A 281 -12.98 -7.46 8.08
N ILE A 282 -11.83 -7.91 7.54
CA ILE A 282 -11.55 -7.80 6.11
C ILE A 282 -12.67 -8.44 5.28
N LEU A 283 -13.11 -7.74 4.26
CA LEU A 283 -14.07 -8.21 3.26
C LEU A 283 -13.35 -8.72 2.01
N PRO A 284 -13.97 -9.61 1.23
CA PRO A 284 -13.53 -9.88 -0.14
C PRO A 284 -13.45 -8.58 -0.95
N LYS A 285 -12.51 -8.52 -1.91
CA LYS A 285 -12.22 -7.29 -2.68
C LYS A 285 -13.48 -6.71 -3.33
N ASN A 286 -14.27 -7.54 -4.00
CA ASN A 286 -15.51 -7.11 -4.67
C ASN A 286 -16.56 -6.54 -3.69
N GLU A 287 -16.66 -7.09 -2.47
CA GLU A 287 -17.57 -6.53 -1.44
C GLU A 287 -17.01 -5.21 -0.91
N TYR A 288 -15.69 -5.14 -0.69
CA TYR A 288 -15.05 -3.91 -0.23
C TYR A 288 -15.17 -2.77 -1.25
N ASP A 289 -15.06 -3.05 -2.55
CA ASP A 289 -15.26 -2.06 -3.61
C ASP A 289 -16.70 -1.50 -3.59
N LYS A 290 -17.71 -2.36 -3.32
CA LYS A 290 -19.10 -1.91 -3.10
C LYS A 290 -19.23 -1.02 -1.86
N VAL A 291 -18.48 -1.30 -0.80
CA VAL A 291 -18.44 -0.43 0.39
C VAL A 291 -17.80 0.91 0.07
N ILE A 292 -16.73 0.93 -0.72
CA ILE A 292 -16.17 2.20 -1.22
C ILE A 292 -17.23 2.97 -2.00
N ALA A 293 -17.99 2.30 -2.89
CA ALA A 293 -19.07 2.95 -3.65
C ALA A 293 -20.12 3.60 -2.72
N LEU A 294 -20.49 2.94 -1.62
CA LEU A 294 -21.45 3.45 -0.63
C LEU A 294 -20.92 4.60 0.21
N SER A 295 -19.60 4.69 0.42
CA SER A 295 -19.02 5.69 1.32
C SER A 295 -19.09 7.10 0.75
N ASP A 296 -19.11 8.10 1.64
CA ASP A 296 -19.09 9.52 1.26
C ASP A 296 -17.68 10.11 1.38
N ILE A 297 -16.92 9.76 2.42
CA ILE A 297 -15.59 10.31 2.70
C ILE A 297 -14.63 9.17 3.00
N GLY A 298 -13.48 9.17 2.32
CA GLY A 298 -12.39 8.24 2.55
C GLY A 298 -11.44 8.72 3.64
N LEU A 299 -11.11 7.86 4.61
CA LEU A 299 -10.21 8.18 5.70
C LEU A 299 -8.81 7.60 5.47
N ILE A 300 -7.79 8.42 5.71
CA ILE A 300 -6.39 8.03 5.73
C ILE A 300 -5.81 8.31 7.11
N PHE A 301 -5.30 7.27 7.78
CA PHE A 301 -4.61 7.39 9.05
C PHE A 301 -3.18 6.88 8.97
N LEU A 302 -2.22 7.66 9.47
CA LEU A 302 -0.84 7.29 9.71
C LEU A 302 -0.42 7.81 11.09
N ASP A 303 0.52 7.12 11.72
CA ASP A 303 1.06 7.51 13.02
C ASP A 303 1.89 8.79 12.90
N HIS A 304 1.65 9.77 13.75
CA HIS A 304 2.31 11.08 13.75
C HIS A 304 3.83 11.00 14.01
N ARG A 305 4.32 9.90 14.59
CA ARG A 305 5.74 9.70 14.92
C ARG A 305 6.62 9.46 13.71
N PHE A 306 6.07 9.15 12.54
CA PHE A 306 6.87 8.91 11.36
C PHE A 306 7.73 10.11 10.99
N THR A 307 9.04 9.84 10.86
CA THR A 307 10.02 10.78 10.29
C THR A 307 10.30 10.50 8.81
N ILE A 308 9.85 9.34 8.32
CA ILE A 308 9.88 8.99 6.91
C ILE A 308 8.54 9.37 6.25
N PRO A 309 8.55 9.78 4.98
CA PRO A 309 7.32 10.03 4.25
C PRO A 309 6.67 8.71 3.84
N ASN A 310 5.56 8.36 4.47
CA ASN A 310 4.75 7.22 4.07
C ASN A 310 3.68 7.64 3.05
N TYR A 311 3.35 6.73 2.12
CA TYR A 311 2.33 6.99 1.13
C TYR A 311 1.37 5.79 1.02
N PRO A 312 0.22 5.82 1.72
CA PRO A 312 -0.69 4.67 1.83
C PRO A 312 -1.34 4.31 0.51
N SER A 313 -1.30 3.04 0.15
CA SER A 313 -1.87 2.52 -1.09
C SER A 313 -3.40 2.64 -1.18
N ARG A 314 -4.09 2.72 -0.03
CA ARG A 314 -5.56 2.87 0.01
C ARG A 314 -6.06 4.18 -0.59
N LEU A 315 -5.22 5.21 -0.62
CA LEU A 315 -5.56 6.48 -1.25
C LEU A 315 -5.98 6.27 -2.71
N THR A 316 -5.29 5.42 -3.44
CA THR A 316 -5.54 5.19 -4.87
C THR A 316 -6.96 4.71 -5.15
N SER A 317 -7.47 3.71 -4.40
CA SER A 317 -8.83 3.21 -4.60
C SER A 317 -9.91 4.21 -4.20
N LEU A 318 -9.66 5.02 -3.17
CA LEU A 318 -10.58 6.08 -2.76
C LEU A 318 -10.65 7.20 -3.82
N LEU A 319 -9.51 7.64 -4.33
CA LEU A 319 -9.44 8.65 -5.40
C LEU A 319 -10.06 8.13 -6.70
N ASN A 320 -9.82 6.84 -7.05
CA ASN A 320 -10.42 6.18 -8.22
C ASN A 320 -11.95 6.17 -8.13
N ALA A 321 -12.49 6.00 -6.93
CA ALA A 321 -13.93 6.07 -6.67
C ALA A 321 -14.46 7.50 -6.49
N GLY A 322 -13.65 8.53 -6.72
CA GLY A 322 -14.05 9.93 -6.56
C GLY A 322 -14.43 10.28 -5.12
N LYS A 323 -13.81 9.63 -4.10
CA LYS A 323 -14.14 9.93 -2.71
C LYS A 323 -13.31 11.08 -2.18
N PRO A 324 -13.94 12.12 -1.63
CA PRO A 324 -13.26 13.14 -0.85
C PRO A 324 -12.41 12.52 0.26
N ILE A 325 -11.22 13.05 0.51
CA ILE A 325 -10.28 12.47 1.46
C ILE A 325 -10.21 13.34 2.73
N LEU A 326 -10.40 12.72 3.89
CA LEU A 326 -10.01 13.30 5.16
C LEU A 326 -8.81 12.52 5.70
N ALA A 327 -7.64 13.15 5.68
CA ALA A 327 -6.40 12.50 6.06
C ALA A 327 -5.87 13.06 7.38
N ALA A 328 -5.51 12.15 8.29
CA ALA A 328 -4.75 12.47 9.49
C ALA A 328 -3.43 11.67 9.45
N THR A 329 -2.32 12.37 9.23
CA THR A 329 -1.01 11.74 9.03
C THR A 329 0.10 12.48 9.78
N ASP A 330 1.32 11.96 9.69
CA ASP A 330 2.53 12.71 10.05
C ASP A 330 2.76 13.89 9.08
N LYS A 331 3.54 14.86 9.52
CA LYS A 331 3.87 16.06 8.72
C LYS A 331 4.93 15.86 7.66
N ASN A 332 5.62 14.71 7.64
CA ASN A 332 6.70 14.41 6.68
C ASN A 332 6.15 13.79 5.40
N SER A 333 4.95 13.22 5.45
CA SER A 333 4.25 12.70 4.28
C SER A 333 3.73 13.85 3.42
N ASP A 334 4.04 13.81 2.13
CA ASP A 334 3.54 14.76 1.12
C ASP A 334 2.13 14.42 0.59
N ILE A 335 1.46 13.45 1.20
CA ILE A 335 0.05 13.14 0.90
C ILE A 335 -0.86 14.35 1.17
N LYS A 336 -0.52 15.17 2.19
CA LYS A 336 -1.21 16.43 2.48
C LYS A 336 -1.18 17.38 1.29
N ASP A 337 -0.01 17.49 0.63
CA ASP A 337 0.17 18.40 -0.51
C ASP A 337 -0.66 17.91 -1.71
N ASP A 338 -0.66 16.60 -1.97
CA ASP A 338 -1.49 16.01 -3.03
C ASP A 338 -2.99 16.25 -2.78
N ILE A 339 -3.47 16.12 -1.54
CA ILE A 339 -4.88 16.32 -1.19
C ILE A 339 -5.26 17.80 -1.24
N ILE A 340 -4.49 18.66 -0.59
CA ILE A 340 -4.84 20.08 -0.44
C ILE A 340 -4.67 20.84 -1.75
N LEU A 341 -3.52 20.67 -2.45
CA LEU A 341 -3.23 21.39 -3.69
C LEU A 341 -4.16 21.02 -4.84
N ASN A 342 -4.71 19.81 -4.83
CA ASN A 342 -5.69 19.38 -5.82
C ASN A 342 -7.13 19.57 -5.33
N GLY A 343 -7.37 20.09 -4.13
CA GLY A 343 -8.71 20.32 -3.60
C GLY A 343 -9.55 19.03 -3.49
N SER A 344 -8.91 17.88 -3.22
CA SER A 344 -9.57 16.57 -3.14
C SER A 344 -9.99 16.20 -1.72
N GLY A 345 -9.80 17.08 -0.74
CA GLY A 345 -10.15 16.84 0.64
C GLY A 345 -9.41 17.75 1.62
N LEU A 346 -9.40 17.35 2.89
CA LEU A 346 -8.76 18.06 3.98
C LEU A 346 -7.73 17.18 4.71
N TRP A 347 -6.83 17.82 5.44
CA TRP A 347 -5.75 17.18 6.18
C TRP A 347 -5.54 17.82 7.54
N ASN A 348 -5.14 17.01 8.52
CA ASN A 348 -4.61 17.46 9.81
C ASN A 348 -3.48 16.53 10.27
N GLU A 349 -2.67 16.94 11.23
CA GLU A 349 -1.68 16.07 11.86
C GLU A 349 -2.37 15.03 12.76
N SER A 350 -1.92 13.77 12.74
CA SER A 350 -2.57 12.65 13.45
C SER A 350 -2.30 12.61 14.97
N ASN A 351 -2.10 13.75 15.57
CA ASN A 351 -2.11 14.02 17.01
C ASN A 351 -3.09 15.15 17.38
N ASN A 352 -3.78 15.73 16.39
CA ASN A 352 -4.72 16.85 16.56
C ASN A 352 -6.16 16.39 16.24
N ILE A 353 -6.84 15.92 17.27
CA ILE A 353 -8.22 15.41 17.14
C ILE A 353 -9.23 16.53 16.95
N ASP A 354 -9.00 17.73 17.55
CA ASP A 354 -9.92 18.87 17.42
C ASP A 354 -10.01 19.33 15.97
N GLU A 355 -8.86 19.44 15.29
CA GLU A 355 -8.80 19.79 13.88
C GLU A 355 -9.45 18.72 12.99
N PHE A 356 -9.31 17.44 13.33
CA PHE A 356 -9.99 16.35 12.60
C PHE A 356 -11.51 16.52 12.65
N ILE A 357 -12.08 16.75 13.83
CA ILE A 357 -13.52 16.94 14.02
C ILE A 357 -13.99 18.21 13.28
N GLN A 358 -13.22 19.28 13.39
CA GLN A 358 -13.50 20.51 12.67
C GLN A 358 -13.50 20.31 11.15
N ASN A 359 -12.47 19.65 10.61
CA ASN A 359 -12.35 19.34 9.20
C ASN A 359 -13.49 18.43 8.71
N ALA A 360 -13.85 17.41 9.49
CA ALA A 360 -14.97 16.52 9.15
C ALA A 360 -16.29 17.29 9.01
N ASN A 361 -16.61 18.13 10.01
CA ASN A 361 -17.83 18.95 9.97
C ASN A 361 -17.77 20.01 8.86
N MET A 362 -16.60 20.59 8.59
CA MET A 362 -16.41 21.54 7.49
C MET A 362 -16.68 20.86 6.13
N MET A 363 -16.17 19.65 5.90
CA MET A 363 -16.43 18.92 4.66
C MET A 363 -17.91 18.64 4.48
N LEU A 364 -18.62 18.22 5.54
CA LEU A 364 -20.05 17.90 5.47
C LEU A 364 -20.94 19.11 5.17
N LYS A 365 -20.53 20.30 5.63
CA LYS A 365 -21.27 21.55 5.44
C LYS A 365 -20.83 22.32 4.20
N SER A 366 -19.81 21.85 3.49
CA SER A 366 -19.25 22.53 2.33
C SER A 366 -20.20 22.51 1.14
N GLU A 367 -20.46 23.66 0.55
CA GLU A 367 -21.14 23.78 -0.73
C GLU A 367 -20.30 23.17 -1.86
N ASP A 368 -18.97 23.08 -1.67
CA ASP A 368 -18.02 22.47 -2.61
C ASP A 368 -17.87 20.94 -2.45
N PHE A 369 -18.77 20.25 -1.72
CA PHE A 369 -18.63 18.80 -1.46
C PHE A 369 -18.53 17.98 -2.76
N GLU A 370 -19.35 18.29 -3.76
CA GLU A 370 -19.28 17.63 -5.07
C GLU A 370 -17.98 17.94 -5.81
N LYS A 371 -17.43 19.13 -5.62
CA LYS A 371 -16.14 19.51 -6.18
C LYS A 371 -14.97 18.74 -5.56
N PHE A 372 -15.03 18.40 -4.28
CA PHE A 372 -14.04 17.49 -3.68
C PHE A 372 -14.06 16.12 -4.35
N LYS A 373 -15.22 15.59 -4.71
CA LYS A 373 -15.38 14.31 -5.44
C LYS A 373 -14.75 14.38 -6.84
N GLU A 374 -15.12 15.39 -7.59
CA GLU A 374 -14.56 15.65 -8.91
C GLU A 374 -13.04 15.74 -8.87
N ASN A 375 -12.53 16.56 -7.95
CA ASN A 375 -11.10 16.78 -7.77
C ASN A 375 -10.37 15.49 -7.34
N ALA A 376 -10.97 14.66 -6.49
CA ALA A 376 -10.43 13.37 -6.11
C ALA A 376 -10.26 12.45 -7.34
N TYR A 377 -11.27 12.36 -8.18
CA TYR A 377 -11.20 11.58 -9.41
C TYR A 377 -10.21 12.17 -10.43
N GLN A 378 -10.15 13.51 -10.55
CA GLN A 378 -9.16 14.18 -11.42
C GLN A 378 -7.72 13.92 -10.94
N LEU A 379 -7.48 13.93 -9.64
CA LEU A 379 -6.18 13.58 -9.06
C LEU A 379 -5.81 12.12 -9.37
N TYR A 380 -6.76 11.19 -9.26
CA TYR A 380 -6.56 9.80 -9.69
C TYR A 380 -6.16 9.75 -11.17
N ASN A 381 -6.94 10.36 -12.06
CA ASN A 381 -6.68 10.36 -13.50
C ASN A 381 -5.32 10.96 -13.86
N LYS A 382 -4.90 11.99 -13.16
CA LYS A 382 -3.62 12.67 -13.39
C LYS A 382 -2.42 11.82 -12.97
N GLU A 383 -2.45 11.23 -11.76
CA GLU A 383 -1.26 10.69 -11.10
C GLU A 383 -1.31 9.18 -10.84
N PHE A 384 -2.50 8.58 -10.72
CA PHE A 384 -2.66 7.23 -10.18
C PHE A 384 -3.16 6.19 -11.19
N ARG A 385 -3.31 6.55 -12.47
CA ARG A 385 -3.58 5.56 -13.52
C ARG A 385 -2.36 4.72 -13.79
N ILE A 386 -2.56 3.39 -13.88
CA ILE A 386 -1.44 2.45 -14.03
C ILE A 386 -0.74 2.64 -15.37
N GLU A 387 -1.48 2.90 -16.44
CA GLU A 387 -0.95 3.09 -17.79
C GLU A 387 0.10 4.20 -17.82
N LYS A 388 -0.22 5.36 -17.22
CA LYS A 388 0.70 6.51 -17.14
C LYS A 388 1.95 6.20 -16.30
N ASN A 389 1.80 5.44 -15.21
CA ASN A 389 2.92 5.10 -14.35
C ASN A 389 3.86 4.08 -15.01
N ILE A 390 3.33 3.13 -15.78
CA ILE A 390 4.12 2.18 -16.56
C ILE A 390 4.83 2.89 -17.72
N ASP A 391 4.17 3.82 -18.42
CA ASP A 391 4.81 4.63 -19.48
C ASP A 391 6.02 5.38 -18.93
N LYS A 392 5.86 6.12 -17.82
CA LYS A 392 6.97 6.81 -17.13
C LYS A 392 8.12 5.87 -16.80
N LEU A 393 7.82 4.63 -16.32
CA LEU A 393 8.83 3.65 -15.99
C LEU A 393 9.59 3.19 -17.24
N LEU A 394 8.86 2.84 -18.29
CA LEU A 394 9.44 2.34 -19.53
C LEU A 394 10.28 3.40 -20.25
N GLU A 395 9.84 4.65 -20.29
CA GLU A 395 10.61 5.79 -20.80
C GLU A 395 11.95 5.95 -20.09
N MET A 396 11.95 5.85 -18.74
CA MET A 396 13.19 5.95 -17.97
C MET A 396 14.15 4.79 -18.24
N VAL A 397 13.64 3.58 -18.44
CA VAL A 397 14.46 2.39 -18.70
C VAL A 397 15.01 2.40 -20.12
N ALA A 398 14.28 2.96 -21.10
CA ALA A 398 14.71 3.08 -22.49
C ALA A 398 15.88 4.09 -22.68
N ASN A 399 15.90 5.16 -21.87
CA ASN A 399 16.93 6.21 -21.84
C ASN A 399 18.10 5.85 -20.89
#